data_15fcb9e64b7598b8d3965600f8d78563
#
_entry.id   15fcb9e64b7598b8d3965600f8d78563
#
_cell.length_a   1.000
_cell.length_b   1.000
_cell.length_c   1.000
_cell.angle_alpha   90.00
_cell.angle_beta   90.00
_cell.angle_gamma   90.00
#
_symmetry.space_group_name_H-M   'P 1'
#
loop_
_entity.id
_entity.type
_entity.pdbx_description
1 polymer ?
#
loop_
_entity_poly.entity_id
_entity_poly.type
_entity_poly.pdbx_seq_one_letter_code
_entity_poly.pdbx_strand_id
1 'polypeptide(L)'
;TDHFAMKIICIGRNYVDHISELNNEKPTEPVIFMKPDTAVLPKKTPFVIPPFSNDVHHEVELLVKICKVGKYIDAKFAHKYYDEIGLGIDFTARDVQTKLKEKGLPWEQAKAFDHSAVIGAFLPIKDFSSVENINFELKSNGTSVQVGNSNLMLWKIDELVAYVSQYFTLKKGDIIFTGTPKGVAKVTEGDVLEGFIEEKQMFKIQIK
;
A
#
# COMPACT_ATOMS: atom_id res chain seq x y z
N THR A 1 -1.63 -28.42 -8.06
CA THR A 1 -1.50 -27.41 -7.00
C THR A 1 -2.13 -26.13 -7.53
N ASP A 2 -3.34 -25.85 -7.05
CA ASP A 2 -4.05 -24.61 -7.38
C ASP A 2 -3.22 -23.44 -6.85
N HIS A 3 -2.46 -22.79 -7.73
CA HIS A 3 -1.87 -21.49 -7.46
C HIS A 3 -3.03 -20.48 -7.44
N PHE A 4 -3.60 -20.27 -6.27
CA PHE A 4 -4.51 -19.15 -6.10
C PHE A 4 -3.70 -17.87 -6.20
N ALA A 5 -3.82 -17.17 -7.33
CA ALA A 5 -3.25 -15.85 -7.50
C ALA A 5 -3.78 -14.94 -6.38
N MET A 6 -2.86 -14.35 -5.60
CA MET A 6 -3.17 -13.37 -4.57
C MET A 6 -3.61 -12.08 -5.24
N LYS A 7 -4.72 -11.48 -4.79
CA LYS A 7 -5.08 -10.12 -5.21
C LYS A 7 -4.38 -9.11 -4.31
N ILE A 8 -3.81 -8.10 -4.93
CA ILE A 8 -3.31 -6.91 -4.24
C ILE A 8 -4.26 -5.78 -4.59
N ILE A 9 -5.01 -5.32 -3.60
CA ILE A 9 -6.01 -4.27 -3.74
C ILE A 9 -5.46 -3.03 -3.05
N CYS A 10 -5.38 -1.91 -3.78
CA CYS A 10 -4.78 -0.69 -3.29
C CYS A 10 -5.82 0.41 -3.16
N ILE A 11 -5.70 1.22 -2.10
CA ILE A 11 -6.57 2.36 -1.82
C ILE A 11 -5.79 3.65 -2.03
N GLY A 12 -6.19 4.40 -3.03
CA GLY A 12 -5.64 5.74 -3.27
C GLY A 12 -6.32 6.80 -2.41
N ARG A 13 -5.57 7.87 -2.07
CA ARG A 13 -6.12 9.08 -1.43
C ARG A 13 -6.79 8.85 -0.07
N ASN A 14 -6.18 8.05 0.79
CA ASN A 14 -6.73 7.72 2.12
C ASN A 14 -6.17 8.59 3.27
N TYR A 15 -5.29 9.55 2.98
CA TYR A 15 -4.73 10.50 3.95
C TYR A 15 -4.89 11.94 3.46
N VAL A 16 -5.48 12.82 4.30
CA VAL A 16 -5.79 14.21 3.91
C VAL A 16 -4.53 15.00 3.53
N ASP A 17 -3.48 14.90 4.32
CA ASP A 17 -2.23 15.62 4.08
C ASP A 17 -1.57 15.22 2.77
N HIS A 18 -1.62 13.93 2.41
CA HIS A 18 -1.12 13.43 1.14
C HIS A 18 -1.99 13.92 -0.05
N ILE A 19 -3.30 13.99 0.12
CA ILE A 19 -4.22 14.53 -0.89
C ILE A 19 -3.85 15.98 -1.19
N SER A 20 -3.61 16.77 -0.15
CA SER A 20 -3.21 18.18 -0.26
C SER A 20 -1.83 18.36 -0.90
N GLU A 21 -0.86 17.48 -0.54
CA GLU A 21 0.50 17.48 -1.10
C GLU A 21 0.51 17.32 -2.62
N LEU A 22 -0.37 16.49 -3.16
CA LEU A 22 -0.49 16.22 -4.59
C LEU A 22 -1.55 17.09 -5.30
N ASN A 23 -2.12 18.10 -4.63
CA ASN A 23 -3.19 18.97 -5.15
C ASN A 23 -4.38 18.17 -5.72
N ASN A 24 -4.71 17.03 -5.09
CA ASN A 24 -5.86 16.24 -5.47
C ASN A 24 -7.14 16.73 -4.75
N GLU A 25 -8.30 16.46 -5.34
CA GLU A 25 -9.57 16.61 -4.65
C GLU A 25 -9.75 15.50 -3.61
N LYS A 26 -10.36 15.85 -2.46
CA LYS A 26 -10.75 14.87 -1.45
C LYS A 26 -11.85 13.98 -2.04
N PRO A 27 -11.63 12.67 -2.16
CA PRO A 27 -12.63 11.79 -2.71
C PRO A 27 -13.81 11.59 -1.74
N THR A 28 -14.99 11.36 -2.29
CA THR A 28 -16.21 11.01 -1.54
C THR A 28 -16.31 9.54 -1.22
N GLU A 29 -15.53 8.71 -1.93
CA GLU A 29 -15.45 7.26 -1.78
C GLU A 29 -13.99 6.79 -1.93
N PRO A 30 -13.62 5.62 -1.35
CA PRO A 30 -12.29 5.05 -1.56
C PRO A 30 -11.99 4.84 -3.04
N VAL A 31 -10.83 5.29 -3.49
CA VAL A 31 -10.35 5.05 -4.87
C VAL A 31 -9.63 3.72 -4.89
N ILE A 32 -10.14 2.75 -5.66
CA ILE A 32 -9.57 1.41 -5.76
C ILE A 32 -8.77 1.28 -7.05
N PHE A 33 -7.59 0.69 -6.96
CA PHE A 33 -6.83 0.13 -8.08
C PHE A 33 -6.18 -1.18 -7.64
N MET A 34 -5.66 -1.97 -8.58
CA MET A 34 -5.10 -3.28 -8.27
C MET A 34 -3.68 -3.42 -8.82
N LYS A 35 -2.91 -4.30 -8.17
CA LYS A 35 -1.64 -4.78 -8.69
C LYS A 35 -1.73 -6.29 -8.90
N PRO A 36 -1.17 -6.84 -10.02
CA PRO A 36 -1.06 -8.28 -10.20
C PRO A 36 -0.02 -8.87 -9.23
N ASP A 37 0.02 -10.17 -9.10
CA ASP A 37 1.01 -10.90 -8.30
C ASP A 37 2.45 -10.68 -8.81
N THR A 38 2.64 -10.48 -10.12
CA THR A 38 3.94 -10.14 -10.74
C THR A 38 4.48 -8.78 -10.30
N ALA A 39 3.62 -7.89 -9.78
CA ALA A 39 4.05 -6.61 -9.19
C ALA A 39 4.82 -6.78 -7.87
N VAL A 40 4.75 -7.95 -7.23
CA VAL A 40 5.45 -8.18 -5.95
C VAL A 40 6.96 -8.25 -6.17
N LEU A 41 7.68 -7.39 -5.45
CA LEU A 41 9.15 -7.48 -5.38
C LEU A 41 9.55 -8.76 -4.64
N PRO A 42 10.32 -9.69 -5.26
CA PRO A 42 10.76 -10.88 -4.57
C PRO A 42 11.61 -10.55 -3.34
N LYS A 43 11.47 -11.34 -2.28
CA LYS A 43 12.24 -11.12 -1.04
C LYS A 43 13.75 -11.14 -1.31
N LYS A 44 14.48 -10.23 -0.65
CA LYS A 44 15.95 -10.09 -0.74
C LYS A 44 16.46 -9.65 -2.11
N THR A 45 15.60 -9.17 -2.99
CA THR A 45 16.01 -8.54 -4.25
C THR A 45 15.97 -7.02 -4.14
N PRO A 46 16.85 -6.29 -4.81
CA PRO A 46 16.75 -4.84 -4.92
C PRO A 46 15.57 -4.46 -5.83
N PHE A 47 15.00 -3.27 -5.61
CA PHE A 47 14.11 -2.66 -6.58
C PHE A 47 14.96 -1.99 -7.67
N VAL A 48 14.72 -2.36 -8.92
CA VAL A 48 15.37 -1.75 -10.07
C VAL A 48 14.43 -0.70 -10.67
N ILE A 49 14.92 0.55 -10.78
CA ILE A 49 14.12 1.64 -11.36
C ILE A 49 13.83 1.29 -12.83
N PRO A 50 12.53 1.24 -13.23
CA PRO A 50 12.17 0.84 -14.58
C PRO A 50 12.57 1.91 -15.61
N PRO A 51 13.08 1.53 -16.79
CA PRO A 51 13.60 2.48 -17.78
C PRO A 51 12.52 3.35 -18.44
N PHE A 52 11.23 3.04 -18.25
CA PHE A 52 10.11 3.79 -18.82
C PHE A 52 9.68 5.00 -17.98
N SER A 53 10.25 5.18 -16.76
CA SER A 53 9.92 6.28 -15.87
C SER A 53 11.18 6.97 -15.36
N ASN A 54 11.14 8.30 -15.35
CA ASN A 54 12.19 9.13 -14.76
C ASN A 54 11.82 9.66 -13.37
N ASP A 55 10.65 9.28 -12.84
CA ASP A 55 10.10 9.82 -11.60
C ASP A 55 9.31 8.76 -10.83
N VAL A 56 10.02 7.76 -10.30
CA VAL A 56 9.43 6.71 -9.46
C VAL A 56 9.47 7.15 -8.00
N HIS A 57 8.30 7.19 -7.36
CA HIS A 57 8.13 7.58 -5.97
C HIS A 57 7.90 6.37 -5.05
N HIS A 58 8.40 6.47 -3.82
CA HIS A 58 8.00 5.58 -2.73
C HIS A 58 6.68 6.06 -2.12
N GLU A 59 5.82 5.13 -1.76
CA GLU A 59 4.58 5.34 -1.02
C GLU A 59 4.48 4.24 0.04
N VAL A 60 4.89 4.52 1.29
CA VAL A 60 4.81 3.54 2.38
C VAL A 60 3.37 3.39 2.85
N GLU A 61 2.93 2.15 3.06
CA GLU A 61 1.55 1.83 3.41
C GLU A 61 1.45 0.69 4.42
N LEU A 62 0.48 0.81 5.34
CA LEU A 62 0.04 -0.34 6.11
C LEU A 62 -0.67 -1.34 5.19
N LEU A 63 -0.40 -2.61 5.40
CA LEU A 63 -0.95 -3.74 4.65
C LEU A 63 -1.88 -4.53 5.54
N VAL A 64 -3.05 -4.88 5.02
CA VAL A 64 -4.01 -5.74 5.71
C VAL A 64 -4.06 -7.08 4.99
N LYS A 65 -3.81 -8.18 5.70
CA LYS A 65 -3.83 -9.52 5.13
C LYS A 65 -5.14 -10.23 5.46
N ILE A 66 -5.85 -10.63 4.41
CA ILE A 66 -7.15 -11.31 4.53
C ILE A 66 -6.94 -12.76 4.97
N CYS A 67 -7.62 -13.16 6.03
CA CYS A 67 -7.54 -14.50 6.60
C CYS A 67 -8.75 -15.39 6.29
N LYS A 68 -9.85 -14.81 5.77
CA LYS A 68 -11.11 -15.50 5.54
C LYS A 68 -11.77 -15.06 4.24
N VAL A 69 -12.40 -16.00 3.53
CA VAL A 69 -13.19 -15.71 2.32
C VAL A 69 -14.43 -14.88 2.71
N GLY A 70 -14.70 -13.81 1.94
CA GLY A 70 -15.87 -12.97 2.15
C GLY A 70 -16.27 -12.14 0.94
N LYS A 71 -17.54 -11.82 0.88
CA LYS A 71 -18.18 -10.95 -0.10
C LYS A 71 -19.32 -10.20 0.58
N TYR A 72 -19.52 -8.92 0.24
CA TYR A 72 -20.55 -8.08 0.87
C TYR A 72 -20.46 -8.07 2.41
N ILE A 73 -19.23 -7.90 2.91
CA ILE A 73 -18.95 -7.90 4.35
C ILE A 73 -19.51 -6.61 4.96
N ASP A 74 -20.31 -6.74 6.01
CA ASP A 74 -20.75 -5.60 6.82
C ASP A 74 -19.55 -5.11 7.67
N ALA A 75 -19.34 -3.79 7.72
CA ALA A 75 -18.21 -3.17 8.42
C ALA A 75 -18.10 -3.63 9.89
N LYS A 76 -19.23 -3.81 10.59
CA LYS A 76 -19.24 -4.32 11.98
C LYS A 76 -18.64 -5.70 12.16
N PHE A 77 -18.51 -6.49 11.07
CA PHE A 77 -17.92 -7.82 11.08
C PHE A 77 -16.56 -7.91 10.35
N ALA A 78 -16.10 -6.80 9.77
CA ALA A 78 -14.89 -6.76 8.94
C ALA A 78 -13.65 -7.23 9.70
N HIS A 79 -13.53 -6.90 11.00
CA HIS A 79 -12.46 -7.33 11.89
C HIS A 79 -12.26 -8.87 11.98
N LYS A 80 -13.24 -9.67 11.51
CA LYS A 80 -13.15 -11.15 11.46
C LYS A 80 -12.51 -11.67 10.18
N TYR A 81 -12.16 -10.80 9.25
CA TYR A 81 -11.67 -11.18 7.91
C TYR A 81 -10.20 -10.90 7.70
N TYR A 82 -9.52 -10.29 8.67
CA TYR A 82 -8.08 -10.09 8.66
C TYR A 82 -7.50 -10.40 10.05
N ASP A 83 -6.25 -10.83 10.12
CA ASP A 83 -5.60 -11.22 11.36
C ASP A 83 -4.14 -10.77 11.45
N GLU A 84 -3.60 -10.17 10.39
CA GLU A 84 -2.24 -9.66 10.34
C GLU A 84 -2.19 -8.28 9.68
N ILE A 85 -1.34 -7.39 10.22
CA ILE A 85 -0.98 -6.09 9.65
C ILE A 85 0.49 -6.13 9.26
N GLY A 86 0.78 -5.67 8.06
CA GLY A 86 2.14 -5.55 7.52
C GLY A 86 2.46 -4.13 7.11
N LEU A 87 3.65 -3.96 6.54
CA LEU A 87 4.08 -2.71 5.93
C LEU A 87 4.68 -2.99 4.57
N GLY A 88 4.42 -2.10 3.61
CA GLY A 88 4.94 -2.23 2.26
C GLY A 88 5.17 -0.89 1.59
N ILE A 89 5.54 -0.95 0.31
CA ILE A 89 5.66 0.24 -0.54
C ILE A 89 4.84 0.01 -1.81
N ASP A 90 4.02 1.00 -2.16
CA ASP A 90 3.39 1.14 -3.46
C ASP A 90 4.28 2.04 -4.32
N PHE A 91 5.23 1.45 -5.05
CA PHE A 91 6.05 2.21 -6.00
C PHE A 91 5.18 2.75 -7.13
N THR A 92 5.34 4.03 -7.41
CA THR A 92 4.53 4.76 -8.38
C THR A 92 5.41 5.45 -9.40
N ALA A 93 5.23 5.12 -10.69
CA ALA A 93 5.81 5.89 -11.78
C ALA A 93 5.00 7.19 -11.93
N ARG A 94 5.41 8.23 -11.21
CA ARG A 94 4.63 9.47 -11.03
C ARG A 94 4.41 10.23 -12.32
N ASP A 95 5.43 10.32 -13.15
CA ASP A 95 5.37 10.93 -14.48
C ASP A 95 4.37 10.23 -15.41
N VAL A 96 4.32 8.90 -15.35
CA VAL A 96 3.35 8.09 -16.11
C VAL A 96 1.95 8.29 -15.53
N GLN A 97 1.79 8.26 -14.19
CA GLN A 97 0.50 8.45 -13.55
C GLN A 97 -0.11 9.81 -13.89
N THR A 98 0.69 10.88 -13.90
CA THR A 98 0.23 12.23 -14.25
C THR A 98 -0.36 12.24 -15.65
N LYS A 99 0.34 11.68 -16.64
CA LYS A 99 -0.15 11.59 -18.03
C LYS A 99 -1.44 10.77 -18.16
N LEU A 100 -1.56 9.67 -17.41
CA LEU A 100 -2.76 8.83 -17.42
C LEU A 100 -3.95 9.56 -16.78
N LYS A 101 -3.73 10.26 -15.67
CA LYS A 101 -4.77 11.05 -14.98
C LYS A 101 -5.31 12.17 -15.86
N GLU A 102 -4.43 12.92 -16.54
CA GLU A 102 -4.83 14.01 -17.46
C GLU A 102 -5.74 13.51 -18.60
N LYS A 103 -5.55 12.26 -19.02
CA LYS A 103 -6.33 11.65 -20.08
C LYS A 103 -7.51 10.81 -19.59
N GLY A 104 -7.74 10.71 -18.28
CA GLY A 104 -8.76 9.85 -17.70
C GLY A 104 -8.55 8.35 -17.97
N LEU A 105 -7.29 7.90 -18.12
CA LEU A 105 -6.94 6.51 -18.41
C LEU A 105 -6.68 5.72 -17.13
N PRO A 106 -6.78 4.37 -17.19
CA PRO A 106 -6.43 3.47 -16.09
C PRO A 106 -4.97 3.63 -15.65
N TRP A 107 -4.68 3.28 -14.37
CA TRP A 107 -3.39 3.56 -13.73
C TRP A 107 -2.39 2.39 -13.74
N GLU A 108 -2.75 1.24 -14.34
CA GLU A 108 -1.96 0.01 -14.28
C GLU A 108 -0.50 0.21 -14.70
N GLN A 109 -0.25 0.98 -15.78
CA GLN A 109 1.12 1.26 -16.24
C GLN A 109 1.96 2.03 -15.20
N ALA A 110 1.32 2.85 -14.36
CA ALA A 110 1.99 3.64 -13.35
C ALA A 110 2.06 2.96 -11.98
N LYS A 111 1.17 2.01 -11.71
CA LYS A 111 0.94 1.41 -10.38
C LYS A 111 1.12 -0.10 -10.33
N ALA A 112 0.98 -0.80 -11.45
CA ALA A 112 0.91 -2.25 -11.49
C ALA A 112 2.05 -2.91 -12.28
N PHE A 113 3.12 -2.16 -12.55
CA PHE A 113 4.31 -2.67 -13.22
C PHE A 113 5.08 -3.66 -12.33
N ASP A 114 5.89 -4.49 -12.94
CA ASP A 114 6.67 -5.51 -12.23
C ASP A 114 7.49 -4.91 -11.08
N HIS A 115 7.44 -5.57 -9.93
CA HIS A 115 8.14 -5.19 -8.70
C HIS A 115 7.66 -3.88 -8.03
N SER A 116 6.55 -3.32 -8.47
CA SER A 116 6.00 -2.09 -7.91
C SER A 116 5.38 -2.24 -6.50
N ALA A 117 5.25 -3.47 -5.98
CA ALA A 117 4.74 -3.75 -4.64
C ALA A 117 5.81 -4.37 -3.74
N VAL A 118 6.23 -3.65 -2.71
CA VAL A 118 7.00 -4.25 -1.61
C VAL A 118 6.05 -4.77 -0.57
N ILE A 119 6.18 -6.04 -0.21
CA ILE A 119 5.43 -6.67 0.87
C ILE A 119 6.44 -7.08 1.94
N GLY A 120 6.49 -6.32 3.04
CA GLY A 120 7.36 -6.59 4.19
C GLY A 120 6.84 -7.72 5.07
N ALA A 121 7.32 -7.75 6.31
CA ALA A 121 6.83 -8.68 7.33
C ALA A 121 5.39 -8.34 7.75
N PHE A 122 4.71 -9.31 8.33
CA PHE A 122 3.40 -9.15 8.96
C PHE A 122 3.48 -9.42 10.45
N LEU A 123 2.66 -8.72 11.22
CA LEU A 123 2.48 -8.89 12.66
C LEU A 123 1.03 -9.26 12.94
N PRO A 124 0.77 -10.20 13.86
CA PRO A 124 -0.58 -10.52 14.27
C PRO A 124 -1.30 -9.30 14.87
N ILE A 125 -2.59 -9.12 14.57
CA ILE A 125 -3.38 -7.98 15.10
C ILE A 125 -3.43 -7.96 16.63
N LYS A 126 -3.31 -9.10 17.28
CA LYS A 126 -3.26 -9.22 18.75
C LYS A 126 -2.03 -8.54 19.39
N ASP A 127 -1.00 -8.26 18.60
CA ASP A 127 0.22 -7.59 19.07
C ASP A 127 0.03 -6.06 19.16
N PHE A 128 -1.09 -5.54 18.66
CA PHE A 128 -1.46 -4.14 18.71
C PHE A 128 -2.56 -3.90 19.74
N SER A 129 -2.49 -2.78 20.45
CA SER A 129 -3.58 -2.34 21.34
C SER A 129 -4.85 -1.97 20.55
N SER A 130 -4.68 -1.42 19.35
CA SER A 130 -5.75 -1.11 18.40
C SER A 130 -5.17 -0.99 17.00
N VAL A 131 -5.84 -1.57 16.01
CA VAL A 131 -5.50 -1.39 14.58
C VAL A 131 -5.80 0.02 14.07
N GLU A 132 -6.58 0.79 14.83
CA GLU A 132 -6.89 2.19 14.53
C GLU A 132 -5.84 3.19 15.03
N ASN A 133 -4.79 2.72 15.71
CA ASN A 133 -3.72 3.58 16.24
C ASN A 133 -2.36 2.88 16.13
N ILE A 134 -1.90 2.68 14.89
CA ILE A 134 -0.61 2.08 14.56
C ILE A 134 0.28 3.15 13.94
N ASN A 135 1.44 3.40 14.54
CA ASN A 135 2.46 4.26 13.95
C ASN A 135 3.31 3.47 12.96
N PHE A 136 3.67 4.10 11.86
CA PHE A 136 4.57 3.53 10.89
C PHE A 136 5.44 4.62 10.23
N GLU A 137 6.61 4.21 9.76
CA GLU A 137 7.63 5.11 9.25
C GLU A 137 8.37 4.47 8.08
N LEU A 138 8.76 5.31 7.12
CA LEU A 138 9.75 4.99 6.10
C LEU A 138 10.98 5.85 6.32
N LYS A 139 12.14 5.23 6.34
CA LYS A 139 13.44 5.90 6.29
C LYS A 139 14.10 5.66 4.94
N SER A 140 14.70 6.71 4.39
CA SER A 140 15.60 6.65 3.24
C SER A 140 16.99 7.03 3.71
N ASN A 141 17.96 6.12 3.51
CA ASN A 141 19.35 6.32 3.93
C ASN A 141 19.48 6.72 5.42
N GLY A 142 18.63 6.12 6.27
CA GLY A 142 18.59 6.38 7.72
C GLY A 142 17.80 7.63 8.14
N THR A 143 17.36 8.46 7.19
CA THR A 143 16.56 9.65 7.47
C THR A 143 15.06 9.37 7.30
N SER A 144 14.25 9.79 8.26
CA SER A 144 12.78 9.68 8.18
C SER A 144 12.23 10.53 7.03
N VAL A 145 11.47 9.91 6.11
CA VAL A 145 10.89 10.57 4.94
C VAL A 145 9.37 10.51 4.89
N GLN A 146 8.76 9.46 5.45
CA GLN A 146 7.31 9.38 5.63
C GLN A 146 7.00 8.88 7.04
N VAL A 147 6.06 9.52 7.71
CA VAL A 147 5.51 9.11 9.01
C VAL A 147 4.00 9.10 8.90
N GLY A 148 3.39 8.01 9.34
CA GLY A 148 1.94 7.85 9.34
C GLY A 148 1.43 7.22 10.63
N ASN A 149 0.13 7.38 10.83
CA ASN A 149 -0.61 6.68 11.86
C ASN A 149 -1.97 6.28 11.28
N SER A 150 -2.42 5.05 11.56
CA SER A 150 -3.69 4.54 11.03
C SER A 150 -4.91 5.36 11.46
N ASN A 151 -4.82 6.13 12.56
CA ASN A 151 -5.90 7.02 12.98
C ASN A 151 -6.13 8.22 12.05
N LEU A 152 -5.17 8.54 11.18
CA LEU A 152 -5.25 9.62 10.18
C LEU A 152 -5.88 9.17 8.85
N MET A 153 -6.17 7.88 8.71
CA MET A 153 -6.90 7.36 7.54
C MET A 153 -8.30 7.97 7.45
N LEU A 154 -8.71 8.36 6.25
CA LEU A 154 -10.08 8.81 5.96
C LEU A 154 -11.08 7.68 6.16
N TRP A 155 -10.78 6.51 5.60
CA TRP A 155 -11.54 5.27 5.78
C TRP A 155 -10.69 4.28 6.57
N LYS A 156 -11.25 3.83 7.68
CA LYS A 156 -10.58 2.88 8.58
C LYS A 156 -10.52 1.48 7.95
N ILE A 157 -9.67 0.62 8.51
CA ILE A 157 -9.44 -0.73 7.96
C ILE A 157 -10.74 -1.50 7.79
N ASP A 158 -11.63 -1.51 8.78
CA ASP A 158 -12.89 -2.22 8.70
C ASP A 158 -13.81 -1.67 7.59
N GLU A 159 -13.82 -0.34 7.41
CA GLU A 159 -14.56 0.32 6.33
C GLU A 159 -13.99 -0.06 4.96
N LEU A 160 -12.66 -0.11 4.82
CA LEU A 160 -12.00 -0.52 3.58
C LEU A 160 -12.29 -1.97 3.22
N VAL A 161 -12.22 -2.90 4.19
CA VAL A 161 -12.55 -4.31 3.98
C VAL A 161 -14.00 -4.47 3.53
N ALA A 162 -14.92 -3.77 4.19
CA ALA A 162 -16.35 -3.77 3.83
C ALA A 162 -16.56 -3.22 2.42
N TYR A 163 -15.98 -2.05 2.12
CA TYR A 163 -16.12 -1.37 0.82
C TYR A 163 -15.57 -2.21 -0.32
N VAL A 164 -14.34 -2.70 -0.21
CA VAL A 164 -13.69 -3.53 -1.23
C VAL A 164 -14.47 -4.82 -1.48
N SER A 165 -15.05 -5.42 -0.42
CA SER A 165 -15.82 -6.65 -0.54
C SER A 165 -17.15 -6.49 -1.30
N GLN A 166 -17.61 -5.28 -1.54
CA GLN A 166 -18.78 -5.03 -2.41
C GLN A 166 -18.47 -5.35 -3.87
N TYR A 167 -17.23 -5.11 -4.31
CA TYR A 167 -16.80 -5.30 -5.69
C TYR A 167 -16.11 -6.66 -5.89
N PHE A 168 -15.25 -7.06 -4.97
CA PHE A 168 -14.39 -8.24 -5.09
C PHE A 168 -14.67 -9.25 -3.98
N THR A 169 -14.77 -10.54 -4.33
CA THR A 169 -14.70 -11.60 -3.33
C THR A 169 -13.28 -11.63 -2.76
N LEU A 170 -13.16 -11.36 -1.46
CA LEU A 170 -11.91 -11.48 -0.74
C LEU A 170 -11.60 -12.96 -0.49
N LYS A 171 -10.33 -13.34 -0.66
CA LYS A 171 -9.83 -14.69 -0.41
C LYS A 171 -8.73 -14.64 0.63
N LYS A 172 -8.52 -15.76 1.32
CA LYS A 172 -7.38 -15.90 2.23
C LYS A 172 -6.07 -15.66 1.49
N GLY A 173 -5.23 -14.78 2.03
CA GLY A 173 -3.95 -14.37 1.45
C GLY A 173 -4.02 -13.11 0.59
N ASP A 174 -5.22 -12.61 0.24
CA ASP A 174 -5.34 -11.29 -0.40
C ASP A 174 -4.80 -10.20 0.51
N ILE A 175 -4.23 -9.15 -0.09
CA ILE A 175 -3.62 -8.03 0.63
C ILE A 175 -4.29 -6.74 0.20
N ILE A 176 -4.63 -5.90 1.19
CA ILE A 176 -5.11 -4.54 0.96
C ILE A 176 -4.00 -3.57 1.36
N PHE A 177 -3.54 -2.75 0.43
CA PHE A 177 -2.71 -1.56 0.65
C PHE A 177 -3.65 -0.42 1.03
N THR A 178 -3.45 0.19 2.21
CA THR A 178 -4.44 1.07 2.83
C THR A 178 -4.29 2.55 2.51
N GLY A 179 -3.33 2.89 1.67
CA GLY A 179 -2.99 4.28 1.33
C GLY A 179 -1.74 4.77 2.05
N THR A 180 -1.11 5.79 1.49
CA THR A 180 0.15 6.37 1.96
C THR A 180 -0.05 7.74 2.63
N PRO A 181 0.70 8.06 3.70
CA PRO A 181 0.76 9.40 4.26
C PRO A 181 1.58 10.35 3.38
N LYS A 182 1.60 11.64 3.69
CA LYS A 182 2.46 12.64 3.03
C LYS A 182 3.94 12.28 3.11
N GLY A 183 4.76 12.92 2.27
CA GLY A 183 6.21 12.75 2.22
C GLY A 183 6.64 11.80 1.08
N VAL A 184 5.76 11.55 0.10
CA VAL A 184 6.12 10.78 -1.09
C VAL A 184 7.20 11.51 -1.87
N ALA A 185 8.22 10.78 -2.32
CA ALA A 185 9.35 11.37 -3.03
C ALA A 185 9.99 10.37 -3.99
N LYS A 186 10.71 10.93 -4.96
CA LYS A 186 11.48 10.17 -5.95
C LYS A 186 12.54 9.32 -5.26
N VAL A 187 12.66 8.07 -5.70
CA VAL A 187 13.79 7.20 -5.34
C VAL A 187 14.93 7.36 -6.33
N THR A 188 16.15 7.19 -5.84
CA THR A 188 17.38 7.29 -6.64
C THR A 188 18.19 6.02 -6.49
N GLU A 189 18.91 5.64 -7.53
CA GLU A 189 19.84 4.52 -7.48
C GLU A 189 20.86 4.70 -6.32
N GLY A 190 21.02 3.65 -5.54
CA GLY A 190 21.86 3.64 -4.34
C GLY A 190 21.09 3.89 -3.03
N ASP A 191 19.85 4.37 -3.10
CA ASP A 191 19.04 4.55 -1.88
C ASP A 191 18.78 3.22 -1.17
N VAL A 192 18.70 3.31 0.16
CA VAL A 192 18.31 2.21 1.04
C VAL A 192 17.02 2.64 1.76
N LEU A 193 15.92 1.92 1.49
CA LEU A 193 14.64 2.16 2.13
C LEU A 193 14.39 1.15 3.24
N GLU A 194 14.00 1.64 4.42
CA GLU A 194 13.72 0.84 5.61
C GLU A 194 12.36 1.23 6.18
N GLY A 195 11.45 0.25 6.28
CA GLY A 195 10.10 0.46 6.81
C GLY A 195 9.94 -0.08 8.21
N PHE A 196 9.23 0.67 9.07
CA PHE A 196 9.00 0.32 10.48
C PHE A 196 7.52 0.42 10.84
N ILE A 197 7.03 -0.53 11.63
CA ILE A 197 5.79 -0.40 12.41
C ILE A 197 6.22 -0.30 13.86
N GLU A 198 5.81 0.79 14.52
CA GLU A 198 6.36 1.19 15.82
C GLU A 198 7.89 1.17 15.74
N GLU A 199 8.58 0.43 16.57
CA GLU A 199 10.04 0.31 16.54
C GLU A 199 10.54 -0.91 15.74
N LYS A 200 9.62 -1.72 15.18
CA LYS A 200 9.96 -2.98 14.51
C LYS A 200 10.21 -2.78 13.03
N GLN A 201 11.40 -3.12 12.56
CA GLN A 201 11.73 -3.12 11.13
C GLN A 201 10.94 -4.21 10.39
N MET A 202 10.19 -3.79 9.37
CA MET A 202 9.31 -4.65 8.58
C MET A 202 9.94 -5.07 7.25
N PHE A 203 10.76 -4.19 6.68
CA PHE A 203 11.54 -4.46 5.47
C PHE A 203 12.77 -3.55 5.37
N LYS A 204 13.71 -4.00 4.55
CA LYS A 204 14.86 -3.20 4.08
C LYS A 204 15.13 -3.58 2.64
N ILE A 205 15.20 -2.60 1.75
CA ILE A 205 15.45 -2.79 0.31
C ILE A 205 16.46 -1.77 -0.21
N GLN A 206 17.20 -2.17 -1.24
CA GLN A 206 18.09 -1.28 -2.00
C GLN A 206 17.42 -0.88 -3.31
N ILE A 207 17.67 0.35 -3.75
CA ILE A 207 17.27 0.88 -5.05
C ILE A 207 18.45 0.76 -6.02
N LYS A 208 18.18 0.25 -7.22
CA LYS A 208 19.15 0.10 -8.31
C LYS A 208 18.62 0.64 -9.63
#